data_8050163aed3be45019bcd867a0d73c4d
#
_entry.id   8050163aed3be45019bcd867a0d73c4d
#
_cell.length_a   1.000
_cell.length_b   1.000
_cell.length_c   1.000
_cell.angle_alpha   90.00
_cell.angle_beta   90.00
_cell.angle_gamma   90.00
#
_symmetry.space_group_name_H-M   'P 1'
#
loop_
_entity.id
_entity.type
_entity.pdbx_description
1 polymer ?
#
loop_
_entity_poly.entity_id
_entity_poly.type
_entity_poly.pdbx_seq_one_letter_code
_entity_poly.pdbx_strand_id
1 'polypeptide(L)'
;MKKIFLIIILVSHTFLSIANAEKIKIFDFTEKELKTLKVKKVKGETTWTLGSNTNGNFIKAEAKGKGSGLGKEVEINLLKTPFINITWKVEKDLSGIVENTKKGHDYAARVFVIKKTGSTLLSNRAINYVFSSNNDVGKNWPSPYTKKSIDYVLSSTK
;
A
#
# COMPACT_ATOMS: atom_id res chain seq x y z
N MET A 1 -70.31 -25.24 6.64
CA MET A 1 -69.46 -24.04 6.89
C MET A 1 -68.03 -24.35 6.48
N LYS A 2 -67.51 -23.79 5.33
CA LYS A 2 -66.18 -24.00 4.85
C LYS A 2 -65.26 -22.89 5.43
N LYS A 3 -64.24 -23.26 6.23
CA LYS A 3 -63.28 -22.33 6.77
C LYS A 3 -62.18 -22.08 5.69
N ILE A 4 -62.05 -20.83 5.21
CA ILE A 4 -61.00 -20.39 4.30
C ILE A 4 -59.82 -19.96 5.16
N PHE A 5 -58.66 -20.64 5.00
CA PHE A 5 -57.39 -20.23 5.62
C PHE A 5 -56.67 -19.27 4.68
N LEU A 6 -56.55 -18.02 5.08
CA LEU A 6 -55.82 -17.01 4.35
C LEU A 6 -54.35 -17.07 4.80
N ILE A 7 -53.44 -17.55 3.93
CA ILE A 7 -52.00 -17.54 4.19
C ILE A 7 -51.46 -16.21 3.67
N ILE A 8 -51.06 -15.32 4.60
CA ILE A 8 -50.35 -14.08 4.27
C ILE A 8 -48.86 -14.42 4.17
N ILE A 9 -48.33 -14.45 2.94
CA ILE A 9 -46.89 -14.58 2.71
C ILE A 9 -46.25 -13.19 2.86
N LEU A 10 -45.57 -12.98 3.99
CA LEU A 10 -44.81 -11.76 4.24
C LEU A 10 -43.46 -11.85 3.45
N VAL A 11 -43.42 -11.25 2.26
CA VAL A 11 -42.20 -11.14 1.49
C VAL A 11 -41.36 -10.02 2.10
N SER A 12 -40.37 -10.37 2.95
CA SER A 12 -39.40 -9.43 3.45
C SER A 12 -38.42 -9.07 2.32
N HIS A 13 -38.55 -7.86 1.78
CA HIS A 13 -37.56 -7.29 0.88
C HIS A 13 -36.36 -6.88 1.69
N THR A 14 -35.32 -7.72 1.74
CA THR A 14 -34.00 -7.31 2.23
C THR A 14 -33.37 -6.42 1.15
N PHE A 15 -33.43 -5.11 1.36
CA PHE A 15 -32.61 -4.18 0.58
C PHE A 15 -31.14 -4.43 0.90
N LEU A 16 -30.43 -5.16 0.04
CA LEU A 16 -28.97 -5.16 0.03
C LEU A 16 -28.53 -3.76 -0.41
N SER A 17 -28.17 -2.94 0.56
CA SER A 17 -27.45 -1.70 0.30
C SER A 17 -26.09 -2.07 -0.27
N ILE A 18 -25.89 -1.92 -1.57
CA ILE A 18 -24.56 -1.98 -2.18
C ILE A 18 -23.85 -0.72 -1.69
N ALA A 19 -23.03 -0.87 -0.65
CA ALA A 19 -22.15 0.17 -0.20
C ALA A 19 -21.10 0.40 -1.30
N ASN A 20 -21.29 1.43 -2.12
CA ASN A 20 -20.26 1.90 -3.04
C ASN A 20 -19.11 2.45 -2.19
N ALA A 21 -18.02 1.71 -2.09
CA ALA A 21 -16.82 2.18 -1.42
C ALA A 21 -16.29 3.43 -2.16
N GLU A 22 -16.12 4.52 -1.43
CA GLU A 22 -15.53 5.75 -1.95
C GLU A 22 -14.10 5.44 -2.44
N LYS A 23 -13.74 5.95 -3.63
CA LYS A 23 -12.40 5.79 -4.19
C LYS A 23 -11.68 7.13 -4.15
N ILE A 24 -10.53 7.16 -3.50
CA ILE A 24 -9.66 8.32 -3.44
C ILE A 24 -8.38 7.99 -4.21
N LYS A 25 -8.07 8.78 -5.25
CA LYS A 25 -6.80 8.67 -5.95
C LYS A 25 -5.72 9.40 -5.15
N ILE A 26 -4.75 8.65 -4.64
CA ILE A 26 -3.69 9.21 -3.79
C ILE A 26 -2.62 9.90 -4.63
N PHE A 27 -2.23 9.32 -5.77
CA PHE A 27 -1.21 9.88 -6.67
C PHE A 27 -1.74 9.99 -8.10
N ASP A 28 -1.50 11.13 -8.73
CA ASP A 28 -1.83 11.38 -10.14
C ASP A 28 -0.64 11.15 -11.07
N PHE A 29 0.57 11.10 -10.51
CA PHE A 29 1.84 10.95 -11.22
C PHE A 29 1.98 11.99 -12.36
N THR A 30 1.78 13.27 -12.00
CA THR A 30 2.02 14.40 -12.89
C THR A 30 3.28 15.15 -12.47
N GLU A 31 3.86 15.95 -13.39
CA GLU A 31 5.01 16.79 -13.05
C GLU A 31 4.69 17.80 -11.94
N LYS A 32 3.48 18.36 -11.96
CA LYS A 32 3.02 19.28 -10.92
C LYS A 32 3.00 18.59 -9.56
N GLU A 33 2.48 17.37 -9.48
CA GLU A 33 2.45 16.61 -8.25
C GLU A 33 3.86 16.22 -7.80
N LEU A 34 4.72 15.72 -8.71
CA LEU A 34 6.07 15.30 -8.37
C LEU A 34 6.87 16.39 -7.67
N LYS A 35 6.70 17.65 -8.08
CA LYS A 35 7.35 18.83 -7.45
C LYS A 35 6.86 19.09 -6.02
N THR A 36 5.69 18.59 -5.65
CA THR A 36 5.09 18.76 -4.29
C THR A 36 5.43 17.63 -3.34
N LEU A 37 5.91 16.50 -3.86
CA LEU A 37 6.22 15.34 -3.04
C LEU A 37 7.49 15.56 -2.23
N LYS A 38 7.48 15.05 -1.00
CA LYS A 38 8.64 15.13 -0.09
C LYS A 38 9.57 13.95 -0.31
N VAL A 39 10.84 14.22 -0.56
CA VAL A 39 11.89 13.20 -0.64
C VAL A 39 12.44 12.93 0.74
N LYS A 40 12.43 11.66 1.16
CA LYS A 40 13.08 11.18 2.39
C LYS A 40 14.30 10.34 2.02
N LYS A 41 15.50 10.90 2.18
CA LYS A 41 16.76 10.17 1.95
C LYS A 41 17.00 9.14 3.06
N VAL A 42 17.37 7.92 2.67
CA VAL A 42 17.76 6.83 3.57
C VAL A 42 19.25 6.54 3.40
N LYS A 43 19.65 6.23 2.16
CA LYS A 43 21.07 6.03 1.78
C LYS A 43 21.29 6.64 0.39
N GLY A 44 21.58 7.93 0.34
CA GLY A 44 21.65 8.67 -0.92
C GLY A 44 20.26 8.94 -1.49
N GLU A 45 20.15 9.05 -2.79
CA GLU A 45 18.91 9.46 -3.45
C GLU A 45 18.58 8.57 -4.65
N THR A 46 17.34 8.12 -4.72
CA THR A 46 16.75 7.42 -5.85
C THR A 46 16.46 8.44 -6.97
N THR A 47 16.70 8.06 -8.21
CA THR A 47 16.26 8.86 -9.36
C THR A 47 14.79 8.57 -9.62
N TRP A 48 13.98 9.62 -9.65
CA TRP A 48 12.55 9.56 -9.88
C TRP A 48 12.22 10.20 -11.23
N THR A 49 11.58 9.46 -12.11
CA THR A 49 11.14 9.95 -13.43
C THR A 49 9.66 9.58 -13.67
N LEU A 50 8.96 10.44 -14.39
CA LEU A 50 7.60 10.16 -14.81
C LEU A 50 7.61 9.37 -16.12
N GLY A 51 6.61 8.49 -16.25
CA GLY A 51 6.32 7.78 -17.48
C GLY A 51 4.83 7.60 -17.68
N SER A 52 4.43 7.17 -18.86
CA SER A 52 3.06 6.82 -19.16
C SER A 52 2.99 5.59 -20.05
N ASN A 53 1.90 4.85 -19.95
CA ASN A 53 1.56 3.72 -20.81
C ASN A 53 0.04 3.62 -20.96
N THR A 54 -0.45 2.54 -21.55
CA THR A 54 -1.89 2.28 -21.74
C THR A 54 -2.70 2.24 -20.44
N ASN A 55 -2.07 1.97 -19.29
CA ASN A 55 -2.70 1.94 -17.97
C ASN A 55 -2.66 3.31 -17.26
N GLY A 56 -2.05 4.32 -17.86
CA GLY A 56 -1.94 5.67 -17.31
C GLY A 56 -0.52 6.07 -16.93
N ASN A 57 -0.42 7.15 -16.16
CA ASN A 57 0.85 7.68 -15.68
C ASN A 57 1.40 6.84 -14.53
N PHE A 58 2.72 6.76 -14.45
CA PHE A 58 3.44 6.10 -13.35
C PHE A 58 4.72 6.87 -13.00
N ILE A 59 5.29 6.57 -11.84
CA ILE A 59 6.61 7.03 -11.45
C ILE A 59 7.59 5.86 -11.50
N LYS A 60 8.71 6.07 -12.19
CA LYS A 60 9.83 5.12 -12.23
C LYS A 60 10.85 5.51 -11.18
N ALA A 61 11.31 4.53 -10.41
CA ALA A 61 12.34 4.66 -9.40
C ALA A 61 13.59 3.88 -9.79
N GLU A 62 14.73 4.52 -9.85
CA GLU A 62 16.02 3.87 -10.10
C GLU A 62 16.95 4.09 -8.91
N ALA A 63 17.24 3.00 -8.19
CA ALA A 63 18.09 2.99 -7.00
C ALA A 63 19.38 2.21 -7.27
N LYS A 64 20.44 2.89 -7.65
CA LYS A 64 21.76 2.27 -7.91
C LYS A 64 22.60 2.28 -6.63
N GLY A 65 22.42 1.29 -5.75
CA GLY A 65 23.08 1.22 -4.44
C GLY A 65 22.72 2.35 -3.47
N LYS A 66 21.64 3.06 -3.76
CA LYS A 66 21.09 4.18 -3.00
C LYS A 66 19.62 3.89 -2.67
N GLY A 67 19.02 4.69 -1.79
CA GLY A 67 17.62 4.56 -1.47
C GLY A 67 17.03 5.84 -0.88
N SER A 68 15.91 6.27 -1.40
CA SER A 68 15.08 7.33 -0.83
C SER A 68 13.60 6.99 -1.00
N GLY A 69 12.77 7.55 -0.13
CA GLY A 69 11.32 7.51 -0.27
C GLY A 69 10.79 8.80 -0.86
N LEU A 70 9.67 8.69 -1.54
CA LEU A 70 8.90 9.81 -2.05
C LEU A 70 7.48 9.72 -1.51
N GLY A 71 6.93 10.82 -0.98
CA GLY A 71 5.62 10.74 -0.35
C GLY A 71 4.98 12.08 -0.02
N LYS A 72 3.71 12.00 0.38
CA LYS A 72 2.90 13.12 0.88
C LYS A 72 2.03 12.69 2.05
N GLU A 73 1.51 13.67 2.76
CA GLU A 73 0.50 13.45 3.79
C GLU A 73 -0.89 13.57 3.17
N VAL A 74 -1.78 12.66 3.55
CA VAL A 74 -3.17 12.65 3.11
C VAL A 74 -4.07 12.35 4.29
N GLU A 75 -5.24 12.97 4.33
CA GLU A 75 -6.29 12.62 5.29
C GLU A 75 -7.20 11.56 4.70
N ILE A 76 -7.33 10.43 5.38
CA ILE A 76 -8.12 9.29 4.91
C ILE A 76 -9.06 8.81 6.02
N ASN A 77 -10.33 8.67 5.69
CA ASN A 77 -11.30 8.02 6.57
C ASN A 77 -11.36 6.51 6.24
N LEU A 78 -10.70 5.70 7.05
CA LEU A 78 -10.64 4.25 6.86
C LEU A 78 -11.99 3.53 6.99
N LEU A 79 -13.03 4.16 7.55
CA LEU A 79 -14.39 3.60 7.57
C LEU A 79 -15.07 3.71 6.19
N LYS A 80 -14.66 4.72 5.37
CA LYS A 80 -15.17 4.93 4.02
C LYS A 80 -14.28 4.28 2.95
N THR A 81 -12.96 4.30 3.16
CA THR A 81 -11.95 3.80 2.22
C THR A 81 -11.00 2.83 2.93
N PRO A 82 -11.47 1.62 3.31
CA PRO A 82 -10.70 0.66 4.10
C PRO A 82 -9.63 -0.08 3.30
N PHE A 83 -9.64 0.02 1.97
CA PHE A 83 -8.71 -0.70 1.10
C PHE A 83 -7.70 0.24 0.45
N ILE A 84 -6.47 -0.24 0.26
CA ILE A 84 -5.46 0.40 -0.56
C ILE A 84 -5.20 -0.44 -1.80
N ASN A 85 -5.17 0.20 -2.98
CA ASN A 85 -4.80 -0.44 -4.22
C ASN A 85 -3.40 0.06 -4.62
N ILE A 86 -2.48 -0.87 -4.78
CA ILE A 86 -1.11 -0.60 -5.19
C ILE A 86 -0.84 -1.35 -6.49
N THR A 87 -0.42 -0.62 -7.51
CA THR A 87 0.02 -1.22 -8.77
C THR A 87 1.48 -0.86 -8.99
N TRP A 88 2.32 -1.87 -9.17
CA TRP A 88 3.73 -1.70 -9.49
C TRP A 88 4.22 -2.72 -10.50
N LYS A 89 5.35 -2.41 -11.09
CA LYS A 89 6.16 -3.33 -11.89
C LYS A 89 7.58 -3.29 -11.34
N VAL A 90 8.16 -4.44 -11.07
CA VAL A 90 9.56 -4.59 -10.71
C VAL A 90 10.32 -5.08 -11.94
N GLU A 91 11.28 -4.28 -12.43
CA GLU A 91 12.09 -4.63 -13.60
C GLU A 91 13.35 -5.41 -13.20
N LYS A 92 13.87 -5.12 -12.01
CA LYS A 92 15.03 -5.80 -11.45
C LYS A 92 14.80 -6.10 -9.99
N ASP A 93 14.80 -7.37 -9.66
CA ASP A 93 14.63 -7.84 -8.29
C ASP A 93 15.97 -7.92 -7.55
N LEU A 94 15.90 -8.04 -6.23
CA LEU A 94 17.03 -8.25 -5.35
C LEU A 94 17.18 -9.75 -5.09
N SER A 95 18.39 -10.27 -5.13
CA SER A 95 18.66 -11.69 -4.87
C SER A 95 19.64 -11.86 -3.72
N GLY A 96 19.62 -13.02 -3.07
CA GLY A 96 20.57 -13.41 -2.03
C GLY A 96 20.46 -12.62 -0.71
N ILE A 97 19.34 -11.96 -0.46
CA ILE A 97 19.08 -11.22 0.78
C ILE A 97 18.12 -11.97 1.69
N VAL A 98 18.27 -11.77 3.01
CA VAL A 98 17.35 -12.31 4.03
C VAL A 98 16.55 -11.14 4.60
N GLU A 99 15.42 -10.85 4.00
CA GLU A 99 14.64 -9.61 4.14
C GLU A 99 14.18 -9.31 5.57
N ASN A 100 13.93 -10.34 6.39
CA ASN A 100 13.52 -10.19 7.78
C ASN A 100 14.68 -9.92 8.77
N THR A 101 15.90 -9.68 8.26
CA THR A 101 17.08 -9.34 9.06
C THR A 101 17.52 -7.89 8.82
N LYS A 102 18.22 -7.28 9.78
CA LYS A 102 18.75 -5.92 9.60
C LYS A 102 19.67 -5.80 8.40
N LYS A 103 20.49 -6.82 8.12
CA LYS A 103 21.44 -6.83 7.01
C LYS A 103 20.76 -6.93 5.65
N GLY A 104 19.68 -7.71 5.56
CA GLY A 104 18.97 -7.97 4.32
C GLY A 104 17.65 -7.20 4.19
N HIS A 105 17.34 -6.25 5.08
CA HIS A 105 16.09 -5.48 5.06
C HIS A 105 16.05 -4.49 3.90
N ASP A 106 15.99 -5.04 2.72
CA ASP A 106 15.85 -4.29 1.48
C ASP A 106 14.82 -4.96 0.56
N TYR A 107 14.22 -4.17 -0.33
CA TYR A 107 13.13 -4.62 -1.20
C TYR A 107 13.21 -3.89 -2.53
N ALA A 108 12.92 -4.59 -3.62
CA ALA A 108 12.92 -3.98 -4.96
C ALA A 108 11.84 -2.90 -5.11
N ALA A 109 10.70 -3.07 -4.44
CA ALA A 109 9.67 -2.05 -4.32
C ALA A 109 9.00 -2.10 -2.95
N ARG A 110 8.63 -0.93 -2.41
CA ARG A 110 7.88 -0.83 -1.15
C ARG A 110 7.01 0.43 -1.10
N VAL A 111 5.87 0.30 -0.42
CA VAL A 111 4.97 1.41 -0.11
C VAL A 111 4.73 1.44 1.39
N PHE A 112 5.09 2.55 2.04
CA PHE A 112 4.81 2.79 3.44
C PHE A 112 3.46 3.48 3.61
N VAL A 113 2.60 2.90 4.43
CA VAL A 113 1.43 3.57 4.99
C VAL A 113 1.73 3.88 6.44
N ILE A 114 1.86 5.17 6.76
CA ILE A 114 2.32 5.64 8.07
C ILE A 114 1.17 6.37 8.76
N LYS A 115 0.77 5.87 9.93
CA LYS A 115 -0.15 6.57 10.83
C LYS A 115 0.66 7.39 11.82
N LYS A 116 0.51 8.71 11.80
CA LYS A 116 1.03 9.58 12.84
C LYS A 116 0.30 9.33 14.15
N THR A 117 1.02 8.93 15.19
CA THR A 117 0.46 8.63 16.53
C THR A 117 1.08 9.49 17.63
N GLY A 118 1.95 10.43 17.26
CA GLY A 118 2.60 11.38 18.18
C GLY A 118 3.53 12.34 17.48
N SER A 119 4.22 13.17 18.26
CA SER A 119 5.06 14.26 17.74
C SER A 119 6.41 13.80 17.18
N THR A 120 6.86 12.59 17.46
CA THR A 120 8.15 12.08 17.02
C THR A 120 7.97 10.98 15.94
N LEU A 121 8.98 10.81 15.07
CA LEU A 121 9.01 9.70 14.11
C LEU A 121 8.92 8.33 14.79
N LEU A 122 9.48 8.21 16.00
CA LEU A 122 9.49 6.97 16.78
C LEU A 122 8.12 6.61 17.35
N SER A 123 7.19 7.56 17.44
CA SER A 123 5.81 7.29 17.89
C SER A 123 4.90 6.77 16.77
N ASN A 124 5.27 6.94 15.50
CA ASN A 124 4.46 6.52 14.37
C ASN A 124 4.35 5.00 14.25
N ARG A 125 3.20 4.54 13.73
CA ARG A 125 2.99 3.15 13.34
C ARG A 125 2.96 3.06 11.82
N ALA A 126 3.50 1.98 11.25
CA ALA A 126 3.53 1.82 9.79
C ALA A 126 3.23 0.38 9.37
N ILE A 127 2.65 0.27 8.20
CA ILE A 127 2.67 -0.96 7.40
C ILE A 127 3.53 -0.66 6.18
N ASN A 128 4.48 -1.52 5.92
CA ASN A 128 5.36 -1.47 4.79
C ASN A 128 4.96 -2.59 3.83
N TYR A 129 4.18 -2.28 2.81
CA TYR A 129 3.84 -3.23 1.76
C TYR A 129 5.06 -3.41 0.85
N VAL A 130 5.51 -4.65 0.67
CA VAL A 130 6.77 -4.94 -0.01
C VAL A 130 6.59 -5.90 -1.19
N PHE A 131 7.43 -5.73 -2.20
CA PHE A 131 7.73 -6.75 -3.19
C PHE A 131 8.90 -7.57 -2.64
N SER A 132 8.67 -8.86 -2.39
CA SER A 132 9.68 -9.75 -1.80
C SER A 132 10.37 -10.59 -2.86
N SER A 133 11.68 -10.77 -2.70
CA SER A 133 12.48 -11.66 -3.53
C SER A 133 12.49 -13.11 -3.02
N ASN A 134 12.20 -13.31 -1.72
CA ASN A 134 12.45 -14.59 -1.05
C ASN A 134 11.29 -15.10 -0.19
N ASN A 135 10.21 -14.35 -0.03
CA ASN A 135 9.10 -14.73 0.83
C ASN A 135 7.79 -14.80 0.07
N ASP A 136 6.91 -15.71 0.46
CA ASP A 136 5.60 -15.90 -0.16
C ASP A 136 4.67 -14.72 0.13
N VAL A 137 3.76 -14.44 -0.80
CA VAL A 137 2.69 -13.45 -0.64
C VAL A 137 1.87 -13.73 0.62
N GLY A 138 1.52 -12.66 1.36
CA GLY A 138 0.79 -12.75 2.63
C GLY A 138 1.67 -12.94 3.86
N LYS A 139 2.94 -13.33 3.72
CA LYS A 139 3.88 -13.37 4.85
C LYS A 139 4.10 -11.96 5.40
N ASN A 140 4.28 -11.87 6.71
CA ASN A 140 4.55 -10.61 7.38
C ASN A 140 5.39 -10.83 8.63
N TRP A 141 6.12 -9.78 9.03
CA TRP A 141 6.95 -9.76 10.24
C TRP A 141 7.15 -8.34 10.75
N PRO A 142 7.44 -8.16 12.04
CA PRO A 142 7.89 -6.87 12.56
C PRO A 142 9.18 -6.43 11.87
N SER A 143 9.27 -5.15 11.49
CA SER A 143 10.50 -4.61 10.95
C SER A 143 11.67 -4.86 11.90
N PRO A 144 12.85 -5.28 11.41
CA PRO A 144 14.03 -5.50 12.25
C PRO A 144 14.57 -4.22 12.91
N TYR A 145 14.05 -3.06 12.54
CA TYR A 145 14.42 -1.77 13.13
C TYR A 145 13.43 -1.27 14.18
N THR A 146 12.16 -1.66 14.11
CA THR A 146 11.14 -1.24 15.08
C THR A 146 9.91 -2.13 15.06
N LYS A 147 9.41 -2.51 16.23
CA LYS A 147 8.16 -3.26 16.37
C LYS A 147 6.90 -2.46 16.01
N LYS A 148 7.03 -1.15 15.75
CA LYS A 148 5.92 -0.28 15.34
C LYS A 148 5.69 -0.28 13.84
N SER A 149 6.54 -0.94 13.08
CA SER A 149 6.39 -1.17 11.64
C SER A 149 6.29 -2.66 11.36
N ILE A 150 5.40 -3.02 10.48
CA ILE A 150 5.22 -4.39 9.97
C ILE A 150 5.52 -4.39 8.50
N ASP A 151 6.37 -5.31 8.05
CA ASP A 151 6.58 -5.61 6.65
C ASP A 151 5.57 -6.66 6.22
N TYR A 152 4.84 -6.42 5.14
CA TYR A 152 3.82 -7.29 4.60
C TYR A 152 4.11 -7.56 3.12
N VAL A 153 4.25 -8.82 2.74
CA VAL A 153 4.53 -9.21 1.36
C VAL A 153 3.26 -9.12 0.54
N LEU A 154 3.18 -8.10 -0.33
CA LEU A 154 2.06 -7.87 -1.22
C LEU A 154 2.22 -8.61 -2.55
N SER A 155 3.45 -8.73 -3.04
CA SER A 155 3.81 -9.52 -4.22
C SER A 155 5.23 -10.07 -4.10
N SER A 156 5.54 -11.11 -4.89
CA SER A 156 6.82 -11.82 -4.80
C SER A 156 7.19 -12.43 -6.14
N THR A 157 8.49 -12.68 -6.31
CA THR A 157 9.03 -13.57 -7.37
C THR A 157 9.06 -15.04 -6.96
N LYS A 158 8.82 -15.34 -5.70
CA LYS A 158 8.77 -16.71 -5.16
C LYS A 158 7.44 -17.39 -5.44
#